data_8cb95aa1eeb516a0cad7ccf00ab3db53
#
_entry.id   8cb95aa1eeb516a0cad7ccf00ab3db53
#
_cell.length_a   1.000
_cell.length_b   1.000
_cell.length_c   1.000
_cell.angle_alpha   90.00
_cell.angle_beta   90.00
_cell.angle_gamma   90.00
#
_symmetry.space_group_name_H-M   'P 1'
#
loop_
_entity.id
_entity.type
_entity.pdbx_description
1 polymer ?
#
loop_
_entity_poly.entity_id
_entity_poly.type
_entity_poly.pdbx_seq_one_letter_code
_entity_poly.pdbx_strand_id
1 'polypeptide(L)'
;MAHEVDEAKRAKGAAALEDVYQGIVPVVPAGFMDFADIMTEDLFGTVWTRPALDIRDRRLIIMGVIAAIGGQTTWEIQCKAGLKRGDFTPEELREVLIQATPYVGYPRAAEFTGVTENAIAEFEKEQAAEEEG
;
A
#
# COMPACT_ATOMS: atom_id res chain seq x y z
N MET A 1 10.07 4.20 -28.29
CA MET A 1 9.29 2.99 -28.61
C MET A 1 8.46 2.58 -27.40
N ALA A 2 7.28 2.05 -27.65
CA ALA A 2 6.45 1.55 -26.57
C ALA A 2 7.11 0.34 -25.89
N HIS A 3 6.86 0.18 -24.61
CA HIS A 3 7.31 -0.97 -23.85
C HIS A 3 6.65 -2.25 -24.36
N GLU A 4 7.44 -3.27 -24.59
CA GLU A 4 6.92 -4.59 -24.94
C GLU A 4 6.59 -5.36 -23.65
N VAL A 5 5.31 -5.71 -23.48
CA VAL A 5 4.83 -6.38 -22.26
C VAL A 5 5.34 -7.82 -22.19
N ASP A 6 5.96 -8.17 -21.07
CA ASP A 6 6.26 -9.57 -20.72
C ASP A 6 5.01 -10.13 -20.04
N GLU A 7 4.22 -10.91 -20.76
CA GLU A 7 2.93 -11.42 -20.28
C GLU A 7 3.02 -12.26 -19.01
N ALA A 8 4.06 -13.08 -18.86
CA ALA A 8 4.25 -13.92 -17.67
C ALA A 8 4.57 -13.09 -16.44
N LYS A 9 5.50 -12.15 -16.55
CA LYS A 9 5.82 -11.20 -15.46
C LYS A 9 4.62 -10.31 -15.15
N ARG A 10 3.93 -9.85 -16.18
CA ARG A 10 2.75 -8.98 -16.04
C ARG A 10 1.65 -9.67 -15.24
N ALA A 11 1.35 -10.93 -15.57
CA ALA A 11 0.34 -11.70 -14.86
C ALA A 11 0.72 -11.92 -13.39
N LYS A 12 1.96 -12.27 -13.13
CA LYS A 12 2.49 -12.44 -11.77
C LYS A 12 2.42 -11.14 -10.99
N GLY A 13 2.81 -10.04 -11.63
CA GLY A 13 2.78 -8.71 -11.04
C GLY A 13 1.36 -8.22 -10.77
N ALA A 14 0.43 -8.46 -11.68
CA ALA A 14 -0.98 -8.09 -11.49
C ALA A 14 -1.59 -8.82 -10.28
N ALA A 15 -1.30 -10.11 -10.13
CA ALA A 15 -1.75 -10.88 -8.96
C ALA A 15 -1.15 -10.33 -7.66
N ALA A 16 0.14 -9.99 -7.67
CA ALA A 16 0.82 -9.42 -6.52
C ALA A 16 0.25 -8.03 -6.16
N LEU A 17 0.02 -7.18 -7.15
CA LEU A 17 -0.56 -5.85 -6.95
C LEU A 17 -1.96 -5.95 -6.32
N GLU A 18 -2.77 -6.87 -6.80
CA GLU A 18 -4.10 -7.13 -6.23
C GLU A 18 -4.00 -7.58 -4.77
N ASP A 19 -3.07 -8.47 -4.46
CA ASP A 19 -2.85 -8.93 -3.07
C ASP A 19 -2.34 -7.80 -2.17
N VAL A 20 -1.39 -7.01 -2.64
CA VAL A 20 -0.81 -5.90 -1.86
C VAL A 20 -1.83 -4.80 -1.60
N TYR A 21 -2.63 -4.42 -2.59
CA TYR A 21 -3.49 -3.24 -2.50
C TYR A 21 -4.98 -3.54 -2.38
N GLN A 22 -5.41 -4.79 -2.51
CA GLN A 22 -6.80 -5.20 -2.25
C GLN A 22 -7.83 -4.35 -3.00
N GLY A 23 -7.51 -3.91 -4.21
CA GLY A 23 -8.38 -3.07 -5.03
C GLY A 23 -8.32 -1.57 -4.72
N ILE A 24 -7.62 -1.16 -3.67
CA ILE A 24 -7.43 0.27 -3.35
C ILE A 24 -6.66 0.97 -4.48
N VAL A 25 -5.67 0.27 -5.05
CA VAL A 25 -5.01 0.66 -6.29
C VAL A 25 -5.42 -0.36 -7.35
N PRO A 26 -6.11 0.04 -8.42
CA PRO A 26 -6.57 -0.90 -9.43
C PRO A 26 -5.42 -1.39 -10.30
N VAL A 27 -5.55 -2.62 -10.80
CA VAL A 27 -4.66 -3.15 -11.82
C VAL A 27 -5.03 -2.50 -13.16
N VAL A 28 -4.11 -1.73 -13.75
CA VAL A 28 -4.31 -1.09 -15.04
C VAL A 28 -4.18 -2.14 -16.14
N PRO A 29 -5.07 -2.16 -17.16
CA PRO A 29 -4.94 -3.12 -18.26
C PRO A 29 -3.61 -3.02 -18.97
N ALA A 30 -3.04 -4.16 -19.36
CA ALA A 30 -1.79 -4.21 -20.10
C ALA A 30 -1.88 -3.41 -21.40
N GLY A 31 -0.83 -2.67 -21.72
CA GLY A 31 -0.77 -1.84 -22.92
C GLY A 31 -1.40 -0.46 -22.80
N PHE A 32 -1.99 -0.14 -21.64
CA PHE A 32 -2.60 1.19 -21.44
C PHE A 32 -1.53 2.29 -21.27
N MET A 33 -0.50 2.03 -20.48
CA MET A 33 0.64 2.96 -20.35
C MET A 33 1.89 2.20 -19.93
N ASP A 34 3.02 2.54 -20.54
CA ASP A 34 4.32 1.89 -20.27
C ASP A 34 4.71 1.95 -18.81
N PHE A 35 4.48 3.07 -18.14
CA PHE A 35 4.79 3.22 -16.70
C PHE A 35 4.09 2.14 -15.86
N ALA A 36 2.81 1.93 -16.09
CA ALA A 36 2.04 0.93 -15.33
C ALA A 36 2.47 -0.51 -15.69
N ASP A 37 2.79 -0.76 -16.94
CA ASP A 37 3.25 -2.08 -17.37
C ASP A 37 4.61 -2.42 -16.74
N ILE A 38 5.57 -1.51 -16.82
CA ILE A 38 6.90 -1.69 -16.24
C ILE A 38 6.80 -1.86 -14.71
N MET A 39 6.01 -1.00 -14.05
CA MET A 39 5.78 -1.11 -12.61
C MET A 39 5.18 -2.47 -12.22
N THR A 40 4.19 -2.93 -12.97
CA THR A 40 3.51 -4.18 -12.68
C THR A 40 4.44 -5.38 -12.91
N GLU A 41 5.21 -5.37 -13.99
CA GLU A 41 6.16 -6.44 -14.29
C GLU A 41 7.31 -6.48 -13.30
N ASP A 42 7.98 -5.35 -13.07
CA ASP A 42 9.23 -5.30 -12.32
C ASP A 42 9.02 -5.12 -10.82
N LEU A 43 8.27 -4.11 -10.41
CA LEU A 43 8.06 -3.87 -8.98
C LEU A 43 7.21 -4.98 -8.36
N PHE A 44 6.05 -5.26 -8.92
CA PHE A 44 5.15 -6.24 -8.35
C PHE A 44 5.47 -7.67 -8.77
N GLY A 45 5.89 -7.88 -10.00
CA GLY A 45 6.25 -9.20 -10.50
C GLY A 45 7.59 -9.72 -9.99
N THR A 46 8.50 -8.83 -9.62
CA THR A 46 9.86 -9.21 -9.20
C THR A 46 10.18 -8.85 -7.77
N VAL A 47 9.94 -7.60 -7.34
CA VAL A 47 10.38 -7.13 -6.01
C VAL A 47 9.41 -7.58 -4.92
N TRP A 48 8.13 -7.28 -5.04
CA TRP A 48 7.13 -7.63 -4.03
C TRP A 48 6.91 -9.14 -3.86
N THR A 49 7.29 -9.93 -4.86
CA THR A 49 7.13 -11.39 -4.84
C THR A 49 8.37 -12.14 -4.34
N ARG A 50 9.43 -11.43 -3.95
CA ARG A 50 10.62 -12.07 -3.36
C ARG A 50 10.26 -12.70 -2.01
N PRO A 51 10.72 -13.94 -1.75
CA PRO A 51 10.20 -14.70 -0.60
C PRO A 51 10.77 -14.34 0.78
N ALA A 52 11.87 -13.57 0.84
CA ALA A 52 12.58 -13.33 2.11
C ALA A 52 11.81 -12.45 3.09
N LEU A 53 10.94 -11.55 2.60
CA LEU A 53 10.09 -10.70 3.43
C LEU A 53 8.65 -10.85 2.96
N ASP A 54 7.72 -10.90 3.89
CA ASP A 54 6.30 -10.91 3.57
C ASP A 54 5.79 -9.51 3.17
N ILE A 55 4.56 -9.43 2.72
CA ILE A 55 3.94 -8.18 2.26
C ILE A 55 3.83 -7.17 3.40
N ARG A 56 3.50 -7.61 4.61
CA ARG A 56 3.41 -6.73 5.78
C ARG A 56 4.74 -6.03 6.05
N ASP A 57 5.84 -6.79 6.06
CA ASP A 57 7.17 -6.23 6.32
C ASP A 57 7.57 -5.23 5.23
N ARG A 58 7.30 -5.56 3.97
CA ARG A 58 7.57 -4.67 2.84
C ARG A 58 6.75 -3.38 2.94
N ARG A 59 5.49 -3.49 3.32
CA ARG A 59 4.63 -2.32 3.55
C ARG A 59 5.17 -1.42 4.65
N LEU A 60 5.64 -1.99 5.76
CA LEU A 60 6.24 -1.22 6.85
C LEU A 60 7.46 -0.43 6.37
N ILE A 61 8.32 -1.05 5.56
CA ILE A 61 9.49 -0.37 4.98
C ILE A 61 9.06 0.84 4.16
N ILE A 62 8.12 0.66 3.23
CA ILE A 62 7.70 1.77 2.36
C ILE A 62 6.91 2.83 3.13
N MET A 63 6.18 2.47 4.17
CA MET A 63 5.50 3.46 5.01
C MET A 63 6.51 4.37 5.72
N GLY A 64 7.62 3.82 6.20
CA GLY A 64 8.70 4.64 6.75
C GLY A 64 9.28 5.61 5.73
N VAL A 65 9.47 5.16 4.49
CA VAL A 65 9.95 6.02 3.39
C VAL A 65 8.92 7.11 3.07
N ILE A 66 7.64 6.76 2.97
CA ILE A 66 6.55 7.70 2.68
C ILE A 66 6.45 8.74 3.80
N ALA A 67 6.56 8.32 5.06
CA ALA A 67 6.52 9.24 6.19
C ALA A 67 7.62 10.31 6.10
N ALA A 68 8.78 9.95 5.55
CA ALA A 68 9.91 10.85 5.41
C ALA A 68 9.80 11.78 4.20
N ILE A 69 9.40 11.26 3.04
CA ILE A 69 9.49 11.97 1.76
C ILE A 69 8.22 11.98 0.93
N GLY A 70 7.23 11.20 1.29
CA GLY A 70 6.01 11.07 0.51
C GLY A 70 4.90 12.04 0.90
N GLY A 71 3.74 11.86 0.30
CA GLY A 71 2.56 12.70 0.54
C GLY A 71 1.44 11.96 1.27
N GLN A 72 0.40 12.73 1.64
CA GLN A 72 -0.76 12.20 2.36
C GLN A 72 -1.51 11.14 1.56
N THR A 73 -1.63 11.31 0.23
CA THR A 73 -2.33 10.35 -0.64
C THR A 73 -1.65 8.98 -0.64
N THR A 74 -0.33 8.94 -0.75
CA THR A 74 0.41 7.67 -0.74
C THR A 74 0.36 7.00 0.63
N TRP A 75 0.40 7.78 1.70
CA TRP A 75 0.23 7.27 3.06
C TRP A 75 -1.17 6.66 3.24
N GLU A 76 -2.21 7.37 2.81
CA GLU A 76 -3.60 6.91 2.88
C GLU A 76 -3.79 5.57 2.17
N ILE A 77 -3.22 5.42 0.98
CA ILE A 77 -3.27 4.17 0.22
C ILE A 77 -2.71 3.00 1.04
N GLN A 78 -1.56 3.19 1.68
CA GLN A 78 -0.96 2.14 2.50
C GLN A 78 -1.80 1.83 3.74
N CYS A 79 -2.37 2.85 4.39
CA CYS A 79 -3.25 2.64 5.53
C CYS A 79 -4.46 1.79 5.15
N LYS A 80 -5.16 2.18 4.09
CA LYS A 80 -6.37 1.48 3.63
C LYS A 80 -6.07 0.05 3.18
N ALA A 81 -5.05 -0.12 2.37
CA ALA A 81 -4.67 -1.44 1.86
C ALA A 81 -4.18 -2.36 2.99
N GLY A 82 -3.37 -1.84 3.90
CA GLY A 82 -2.85 -2.62 5.02
C GLY A 82 -3.94 -3.08 5.98
N LEU A 83 -4.91 -2.20 6.28
CA LEU A 83 -6.06 -2.56 7.10
C LEU A 83 -6.93 -3.61 6.40
N LYS A 84 -7.26 -3.39 5.14
CA LYS A 84 -8.12 -4.29 4.36
C LYS A 84 -7.51 -5.67 4.18
N ARG A 85 -6.21 -5.73 3.93
CA ARG A 85 -5.49 -6.99 3.79
C ARG A 85 -5.28 -7.71 5.13
N GLY A 86 -5.41 -7.01 6.25
CA GLY A 86 -5.17 -7.56 7.58
C GLY A 86 -3.69 -7.52 7.98
N ASP A 87 -2.88 -6.71 7.32
CA ASP A 87 -1.49 -6.50 7.71
C ASP A 87 -1.39 -5.80 9.06
N PHE A 88 -2.34 -4.91 9.35
CA PHE A 88 -2.39 -4.15 10.59
C PHE A 88 -3.78 -4.16 11.20
N THR A 89 -3.83 -4.19 12.53
CA THR A 89 -5.01 -3.72 13.26
C THR A 89 -4.97 -2.19 13.30
N PRO A 90 -6.10 -1.52 13.58
CA PRO A 90 -6.11 -0.06 13.78
C PRO A 90 -5.07 0.41 14.82
N GLU A 91 -4.94 -0.33 15.91
CA GLU A 91 -3.97 -0.02 16.96
C GLU A 91 -2.53 -0.12 16.45
N GLU A 92 -2.21 -1.18 15.72
CA GLU A 92 -0.90 -1.36 15.12
C GLU A 92 -0.58 -0.26 14.10
N LEU A 93 -1.56 0.16 13.30
CA LEU A 93 -1.38 1.25 12.35
C LEU A 93 -1.03 2.56 13.04
N ARG A 94 -1.67 2.85 14.18
CA ARG A 94 -1.32 4.01 15.00
C ARG A 94 0.12 3.92 15.50
N GLU A 95 0.54 2.74 15.92
CA GLU A 95 1.92 2.50 16.37
C GLU A 95 2.95 2.71 15.26
N VAL A 96 2.61 2.39 14.00
CA VAL A 96 3.49 2.65 12.85
C VAL A 96 3.80 4.14 12.75
N LEU A 97 2.78 4.99 12.86
CA LEU A 97 2.97 6.44 12.81
C LEU A 97 3.74 6.95 14.04
N ILE A 98 3.41 6.44 15.21
CA ILE A 98 4.11 6.80 16.46
C ILE A 98 5.60 6.46 16.33
N GLN A 99 5.93 5.27 15.83
CA GLN A 99 7.31 4.83 15.68
C GLN A 99 8.08 5.69 14.67
N ALA A 100 7.45 6.08 13.56
CA ALA A 100 8.08 6.88 12.51
C ALA A 100 8.36 8.32 12.97
N THR A 101 7.49 8.88 13.81
CA THR A 101 7.48 10.30 14.18
C THR A 101 8.83 10.84 14.68
N PRO A 102 9.52 10.21 15.65
CA PRO A 102 10.81 10.74 16.13
C PRO A 102 11.90 10.78 15.05
N TYR A 103 11.80 9.95 14.04
CA TYR A 103 12.79 9.83 12.95
C TYR A 103 12.52 10.79 11.80
N VAL A 104 11.26 11.11 11.54
CA VAL A 104 10.89 11.99 10.41
C VAL A 104 10.57 13.42 10.85
N GLY A 105 10.32 13.63 12.15
CA GLY A 105 9.98 14.94 12.72
C GLY A 105 8.47 15.12 12.90
N TYR A 106 8.10 15.72 14.02
CA TYR A 106 6.69 15.97 14.37
C TYR A 106 5.93 16.83 13.35
N PRO A 107 6.51 17.90 12.77
CA PRO A 107 5.77 18.69 11.78
C PRO A 107 5.31 17.87 10.56
N ARG A 108 6.17 16.99 10.07
CA ARG A 108 5.81 16.11 8.95
C ARG A 108 4.82 15.03 9.37
N ALA A 109 5.10 14.36 10.48
CA ALA A 109 4.23 13.28 10.96
C ALA A 109 2.82 13.78 11.31
N ALA A 110 2.69 14.99 11.79
CA ALA A 110 1.39 15.60 12.13
C ALA A 110 0.45 15.65 10.90
N GLU A 111 0.99 15.79 9.69
CA GLU A 111 0.19 15.79 8.47
C GLU A 111 -0.49 14.45 8.19
N PHE A 112 0.03 13.37 8.75
CA PHE A 112 -0.50 12.02 8.53
C PHE A 112 -1.49 11.57 9.60
N THR A 113 -1.63 12.30 10.70
CA THR A 113 -2.52 11.88 11.81
C THR A 113 -3.98 11.81 11.39
N GLY A 114 -4.50 12.86 10.75
CA GLY A 114 -5.88 12.92 10.28
C GLY A 114 -6.17 11.86 9.23
N VAL A 115 -5.27 11.69 8.29
CA VAL A 115 -5.37 10.68 7.21
C VAL A 115 -5.44 9.27 7.79
N THR A 116 -4.60 8.98 8.78
CA THR A 116 -4.57 7.69 9.47
C THR A 116 -5.88 7.41 10.20
N GLU A 117 -6.35 8.37 11.00
CA GLU A 117 -7.58 8.21 11.76
C GLU A 117 -8.82 8.10 10.86
N ASN A 118 -8.85 8.83 9.74
CA ASN A 118 -9.92 8.71 8.77
C ASN A 118 -9.94 7.33 8.10
N ALA A 119 -8.78 6.80 7.74
CA ALA A 119 -8.68 5.45 7.17
C ALA A 119 -9.16 4.38 8.16
N ILE A 120 -8.81 4.52 9.43
CA ILE A 120 -9.26 3.62 10.49
C ILE A 120 -10.78 3.71 10.68
N ALA A 121 -11.33 4.92 10.74
CA ALA A 121 -12.78 5.12 10.92
C ALA A 121 -13.56 4.49 9.75
N GLU A 122 -13.10 4.67 8.53
CA GLU A 122 -13.71 4.08 7.34
C GLU A 122 -13.65 2.55 7.38
N PHE A 123 -12.51 1.99 7.76
CA PHE A 123 -12.33 0.55 7.92
C PHE A 123 -13.27 -0.02 8.98
N GLU A 124 -13.34 0.59 10.15
CA GLU A 124 -14.23 0.15 11.25
C GLU A 124 -15.71 0.20 10.84
N LYS A 125 -16.09 1.22 10.08
CA LYS A 125 -17.44 1.36 9.55
C LYS A 125 -17.78 0.23 8.56
N GLU A 126 -16.84 -0.12 7.69
CA GLU A 126 -17.00 -1.23 6.74
C GLU A 126 -17.09 -2.57 7.46
N GLN A 127 -16.29 -2.79 8.50
CA GLN A 127 -16.34 -4.00 9.32
C GLN A 127 -17.68 -4.14 10.04
N ALA A 128 -18.20 -3.06 10.60
CA ALA A 128 -19.52 -3.05 11.25
C ALA A 128 -20.65 -3.37 10.26
N ALA A 129 -20.57 -2.84 9.04
CA ALA A 129 -21.55 -3.12 7.99
C ALA A 129 -21.53 -4.59 7.54
N GLU A 130 -20.36 -5.21 7.46
CA GLU A 130 -20.20 -6.63 7.13
C GLU A 130 -20.78 -7.53 8.22
N GLU A 131 -20.61 -7.17 9.51
CA GLU A 131 -21.15 -7.92 10.64
C GLU A 131 -22.69 -7.87 10.70
N GLU A 132 -23.30 -6.82 10.20
CA GLU A 132 -24.76 -6.66 10.14
C GLU A 132 -25.39 -7.34 8.92
N GLY A 133 -24.56 -7.70 7.94
CA GLY A 133 -25.00 -8.29 6.67
C GLY A 133 -25.26 -9.78 6.67
#